data_e704cb7577c062f335856002bc42c7de
#
_entry.id   e704cb7577c062f335856002bc42c7de
#
_cell.length_a   1.000
_cell.length_b   1.000
_cell.length_c   1.000
_cell.angle_alpha   90.00
_cell.angle_beta   90.00
_cell.angle_gamma   90.00
#
_symmetry.space_group_name_H-M   'P 1'
#
loop_
_entity.id
_entity.type
_entity.pdbx_description
1 polymer ?
#
loop_
_entity_poly.entity_id
_entity_poly.type
_entity_poly.pdbx_seq_one_letter_code
_entity_poly.pdbx_strand_id
1 'polypeptide(L)'
;MLNNLYEFTFDENTHTYTDTDGIIYTSSSTWVKQFDKKFDSDAMALKMSVEKGITIEAVKQEWLDKANLGTTTHAQLEYAFTNRPIDASYSGLYKAILNKIGTFDRAYCEQRFISKKLKLAGTVDLIIERNGRFEIFDFKTNNSLYKSYYDKLKAPYSHLPAGTLSLYQLQMSLYCELLEHNNNKCTDIVTII
;
A
#
# COMPACT_ATOMS: atom_id res chain seq x y z
N MET A 1 11.47 0.68 19.79
CA MET A 1 10.94 1.94 19.23
C MET A 1 11.30 1.97 17.75
N LEU A 2 10.37 2.36 16.90
CA LEU A 2 10.59 2.48 15.46
C LEU A 2 11.62 3.56 15.16
N ASN A 3 12.63 3.24 14.34
CA ASN A 3 13.69 4.15 13.94
C ASN A 3 13.42 4.70 12.54
N ASN A 4 13.78 5.97 12.33
CA ASN A 4 13.88 6.58 11.02
C ASN A 4 15.23 7.31 10.95
N LEU A 5 16.16 6.77 10.17
CA LEU A 5 17.55 7.23 10.15
C LEU A 5 17.79 8.45 9.25
N TYR A 6 16.83 8.75 8.38
CA TYR A 6 17.01 9.76 7.36
C TYR A 6 15.97 10.87 7.52
N GLU A 7 16.43 12.11 7.38
CA GLU A 7 15.55 13.26 7.29
C GLU A 7 15.15 13.47 5.82
N PHE A 8 13.86 13.68 5.60
CA PHE A 8 13.28 13.95 4.28
C PHE A 8 11.93 14.66 4.42
N THR A 9 11.48 15.25 3.33
CA THR A 9 10.14 15.83 3.18
C THR A 9 9.29 14.95 2.29
N PHE A 10 7.97 14.98 2.50
CA PHE A 10 6.98 14.35 1.65
C PHE A 10 5.97 15.38 1.19
N ASP A 11 5.84 15.55 -0.12
CA ASP A 11 4.81 16.39 -0.73
C ASP A 11 3.61 15.49 -1.08
N GLU A 12 2.48 15.73 -0.42
CA GLU A 12 1.24 14.97 -0.61
C GLU A 12 0.61 15.19 -1.98
N ASN A 13 0.75 16.39 -2.56
CA ASN A 13 0.15 16.71 -3.85
C ASN A 13 0.85 16.00 -5.02
N THR A 14 2.17 15.93 -4.97
CA THR A 14 3.00 15.29 -6.00
C THR A 14 3.39 13.87 -5.63
N HIS A 15 3.08 13.43 -4.41
CA HIS A 15 3.49 12.14 -3.81
C HIS A 15 5.01 11.92 -3.91
N THR A 16 5.78 12.96 -3.59
CA THR A 16 7.22 13.00 -3.78
C THR A 16 7.97 13.02 -2.46
N TYR A 17 8.96 12.15 -2.33
CA TYR A 17 9.88 12.09 -1.19
C TYR A 17 11.20 12.74 -1.58
N THR A 18 11.66 13.73 -0.81
CA THR A 18 12.89 14.46 -1.09
C THR A 18 13.73 14.54 0.17
N ASP A 19 15.00 14.11 0.13
CA ASP A 19 15.88 14.23 1.27
C ASP A 19 16.49 15.63 1.41
N THR A 20 17.29 15.82 2.46
CA THR A 20 17.96 17.10 2.76
C THR A 20 18.98 17.51 1.70
N ASP A 21 19.45 16.59 0.87
CA ASP A 21 20.37 16.85 -0.23
C ASP A 21 19.60 17.19 -1.54
N GLY A 22 18.27 17.24 -1.50
CA GLY A 22 17.40 17.51 -2.65
C GLY A 22 17.20 16.31 -3.58
N ILE A 23 17.59 15.11 -3.16
CA ILE A 23 17.44 13.89 -3.95
C ILE A 23 15.99 13.39 -3.85
N ILE A 24 15.37 13.15 -5.00
CA ILE A 24 14.02 12.60 -5.11
C ILE A 24 14.07 11.07 -5.15
N TYR A 25 13.22 10.44 -4.36
CA TYR A 25 13.12 8.98 -4.22
C TYR A 25 11.89 8.44 -4.94
N THR A 26 12.06 7.35 -5.68
CA THR A 26 10.95 6.64 -6.31
C THR A 26 10.10 5.94 -5.24
N SER A 27 8.80 6.13 -5.27
CA SER A 27 7.91 5.42 -4.33
C SER A 27 7.87 3.92 -4.64
N SER A 28 7.74 3.09 -3.59
CA SER A 28 7.63 1.63 -3.71
C SER A 28 6.49 1.22 -4.65
N SER A 29 5.34 1.89 -4.57
CA SER A 29 4.19 1.63 -5.44
C SER A 29 4.47 1.97 -6.92
N THR A 30 5.21 3.04 -7.19
CA THR A 30 5.64 3.38 -8.55
C THR A 30 6.66 2.38 -9.08
N TRP A 31 7.60 1.98 -8.22
CA TRP A 31 8.64 1.03 -8.61
C TRP A 31 8.06 -0.35 -8.96
N VAL A 32 7.11 -0.89 -8.22
CA VAL A 32 6.52 -2.20 -8.53
C VAL A 32 5.68 -2.17 -9.81
N LYS A 33 4.99 -1.07 -10.10
CA LYS A 33 4.15 -0.93 -11.30
C LYS A 33 4.93 -1.05 -12.62
N GLN A 34 6.24 -0.79 -12.64
CA GLN A 34 7.05 -0.95 -13.86
C GLN A 34 7.13 -2.40 -14.36
N PHE A 35 6.91 -3.37 -13.47
CA PHE A 35 6.96 -4.79 -13.80
C PHE A 35 5.63 -5.36 -14.31
N ASP A 36 4.55 -4.58 -14.21
CA ASP A 36 3.27 -4.95 -14.79
C ASP A 36 3.12 -4.45 -16.23
N LYS A 37 2.10 -4.91 -16.90
CA LYS A 37 1.66 -4.32 -18.17
C LYS A 37 1.09 -2.93 -17.91
N LYS A 38 1.34 -2.03 -18.83
CA LYS A 38 0.72 -0.70 -18.76
C LYS A 38 -0.80 -0.86 -18.85
N PHE A 39 -1.49 -0.35 -17.87
CA PHE A 39 -2.95 -0.33 -17.85
C PHE A 39 -3.48 0.75 -18.78
N ASP A 40 -4.25 0.33 -19.78
CA ASP A 40 -4.96 1.25 -20.68
C ASP A 40 -6.37 1.49 -20.11
N SER A 41 -6.52 2.59 -19.39
CA SER A 41 -7.78 2.94 -18.73
C SER A 41 -8.91 3.21 -19.70
N ASP A 42 -8.63 3.79 -20.87
CA ASP A 42 -9.67 4.16 -21.83
C ASP A 42 -10.17 2.91 -22.57
N ALA A 43 -9.27 2.05 -23.02
CA ALA A 43 -9.65 0.77 -23.63
C ALA A 43 -10.43 -0.10 -22.66
N MET A 44 -10.02 -0.13 -21.36
CA MET A 44 -10.73 -0.90 -20.36
C MET A 44 -12.09 -0.31 -20.01
N ALA A 45 -12.20 1.02 -19.92
CA ALA A 45 -13.49 1.69 -19.67
C ALA A 45 -14.47 1.44 -20.81
N LEU A 46 -14.01 1.52 -22.07
CA LEU A 46 -14.83 1.17 -23.23
C LEU A 46 -15.32 -0.30 -23.19
N LYS A 47 -14.42 -1.24 -22.92
CA LYS A 47 -14.77 -2.65 -22.79
C LYS A 47 -15.84 -2.86 -21.71
N MET A 48 -15.62 -2.30 -20.51
CA MET A 48 -16.57 -2.45 -19.39
C MET A 48 -17.89 -1.75 -19.63
N SER A 49 -17.91 -0.62 -20.35
CA SER A 49 -19.16 0.07 -20.71
C SER A 49 -20.04 -0.80 -21.60
N VAL A 50 -19.46 -1.48 -22.58
CA VAL A 50 -20.17 -2.43 -23.44
C VAL A 50 -20.66 -3.65 -22.64
N GLU A 51 -19.78 -4.26 -21.81
CA GLU A 51 -20.14 -5.43 -21.01
C GLU A 51 -21.26 -5.16 -20.01
N LYS A 52 -21.31 -3.96 -19.41
CA LYS A 52 -22.31 -3.58 -18.41
C LYS A 52 -23.53 -2.85 -18.96
N GLY A 53 -23.51 -2.42 -20.20
CA GLY A 53 -24.57 -1.58 -20.79
C GLY A 53 -24.69 -0.19 -20.15
N ILE A 54 -23.58 0.41 -19.72
CA ILE A 54 -23.52 1.74 -19.10
C ILE A 54 -22.54 2.63 -19.87
N THR A 55 -22.52 3.95 -19.59
CA THR A 55 -21.61 4.88 -20.29
C THR A 55 -20.17 4.72 -19.81
N ILE A 56 -19.20 5.18 -20.60
CA ILE A 56 -17.78 5.21 -20.23
C ILE A 56 -17.58 6.07 -18.97
N GLU A 57 -18.28 7.20 -18.90
CA GLU A 57 -18.25 8.12 -17.76
C GLU A 57 -18.75 7.43 -16.49
N ALA A 58 -19.82 6.64 -16.58
CA ALA A 58 -20.33 5.86 -15.44
C ALA A 58 -19.29 4.82 -14.97
N VAL A 59 -18.59 4.14 -15.87
CA VAL A 59 -17.49 3.23 -15.51
C VAL A 59 -16.36 3.98 -14.79
N LYS A 60 -15.95 5.13 -15.32
CA LYS A 60 -14.90 5.95 -14.69
C LYS A 60 -15.34 6.50 -13.34
N GLN A 61 -16.62 6.85 -13.18
CA GLN A 61 -17.18 7.26 -11.89
C GLN A 61 -17.15 6.11 -10.87
N GLU A 62 -17.54 4.89 -11.25
CA GLU A 62 -17.41 3.72 -10.37
C GLU A 62 -15.95 3.49 -9.89
N TRP A 63 -14.96 3.75 -10.75
CA TRP A 63 -13.55 3.63 -10.35
C TRP A 63 -13.15 4.72 -9.36
N LEU A 64 -13.60 5.95 -9.59
CA LEU A 64 -13.36 7.06 -8.68
C LEU A 64 -14.00 6.82 -7.31
N ASP A 65 -15.25 6.33 -7.28
CA ASP A 65 -15.96 6.02 -6.03
C ASP A 65 -15.24 4.93 -5.23
N LYS A 66 -14.71 3.90 -5.92
CA LYS A 66 -13.88 2.86 -5.28
C LYS A 66 -12.56 3.40 -4.75
N ALA A 67 -11.90 4.30 -5.47
CA ALA A 67 -10.67 4.94 -5.02
C ALA A 67 -10.95 5.81 -3.78
N ASN A 68 -12.02 6.59 -3.78
CA ASN A 68 -12.45 7.41 -2.65
C ASN A 68 -12.81 6.56 -1.43
N LEU A 69 -13.51 5.43 -1.63
CA LEU A 69 -13.78 4.46 -0.56
C LEU A 69 -12.47 3.94 0.05
N GLY A 70 -11.49 3.59 -0.80
CA GLY A 70 -10.17 3.16 -0.35
C GLY A 70 -9.50 4.21 0.53
N THR A 71 -9.39 5.45 0.04
CA THR A 71 -8.79 6.58 0.77
C THR A 71 -9.50 6.82 2.11
N THR A 72 -10.84 6.83 2.11
CA THR A 72 -11.62 7.01 3.34
C THR A 72 -11.38 5.87 4.32
N THR A 73 -11.33 4.62 3.85
CA THR A 73 -11.08 3.45 4.70
C THR A 73 -9.72 3.53 5.37
N HIS A 74 -8.64 3.86 4.63
CA HIS A 74 -7.31 4.06 5.19
C HIS A 74 -7.31 5.14 6.27
N ALA A 75 -7.91 6.31 6.00
CA ALA A 75 -7.99 7.40 6.98
C ALA A 75 -8.76 7.01 8.25
N GLN A 76 -9.88 6.29 8.12
CA GLN A 76 -10.66 5.83 9.27
C GLN A 76 -9.88 4.78 10.11
N LEU A 77 -9.14 3.88 9.48
CA LEU A 77 -8.30 2.92 10.18
C LEU A 77 -7.12 3.60 10.87
N GLU A 78 -6.44 4.54 10.21
CA GLU A 78 -5.41 5.38 10.82
C GLU A 78 -5.95 6.09 12.07
N TYR A 79 -7.14 6.73 11.98
CA TYR A 79 -7.78 7.38 13.11
C TYR A 79 -8.03 6.41 14.27
N ALA A 80 -8.54 5.21 13.98
CA ALA A 80 -8.80 4.18 14.98
C ALA A 80 -7.52 3.74 15.70
N PHE A 81 -6.45 3.44 14.98
CA PHE A 81 -5.17 3.04 15.56
C PHE A 81 -4.43 4.17 16.30
N THR A 82 -4.75 5.42 15.99
CA THR A 82 -4.20 6.60 16.68
C THR A 82 -5.14 7.17 17.75
N ASN A 83 -6.16 6.42 18.15
CA ASN A 83 -7.17 6.81 19.15
C ASN A 83 -7.92 8.11 18.81
N ARG A 84 -8.09 8.40 17.54
CA ARG A 84 -8.95 9.48 17.05
C ARG A 84 -10.37 8.96 16.79
N PRO A 85 -11.41 9.80 16.88
CA PRO A 85 -12.78 9.40 16.56
C PRO A 85 -12.90 8.89 15.13
N ILE A 86 -13.67 7.82 14.93
CA ILE A 86 -14.00 7.23 13.62
C ILE A 86 -15.51 7.22 13.39
N ASP A 87 -15.93 7.17 12.15
CA ASP A 87 -17.31 6.91 11.82
C ASP A 87 -17.75 5.53 12.35
N ALA A 88 -18.94 5.46 12.93
CA ALA A 88 -19.47 4.24 13.54
C ALA A 88 -19.54 3.05 12.57
N SER A 89 -19.73 3.29 11.28
CA SER A 89 -19.74 2.27 10.23
C SER A 89 -18.40 1.50 10.12
N TYR A 90 -17.27 2.11 10.50
CA TYR A 90 -15.94 1.47 10.48
C TYR A 90 -15.59 0.72 11.75
N SER A 91 -16.38 0.84 12.83
CA SER A 91 -16.07 0.19 14.12
C SER A 91 -16.01 -1.34 14.01
N GLY A 92 -16.87 -1.94 13.18
CA GLY A 92 -16.89 -3.38 12.94
C GLY A 92 -15.63 -3.85 12.22
N LEU A 93 -15.20 -3.12 11.17
CA LEU A 93 -13.97 -3.40 10.42
C LEU A 93 -12.74 -3.29 11.33
N TYR A 94 -12.63 -2.20 12.09
CA TYR A 94 -11.52 -2.01 13.03
C TYR A 94 -11.43 -3.15 14.06
N LYS A 95 -12.55 -3.57 14.66
CA LYS A 95 -12.58 -4.71 15.60
C LYS A 95 -12.13 -6.01 14.92
N ALA A 96 -12.55 -6.27 13.69
CA ALA A 96 -12.13 -7.46 12.94
C ALA A 96 -10.62 -7.45 12.68
N ILE A 97 -10.05 -6.30 12.33
CA ILE A 97 -8.61 -6.13 12.15
C ILE A 97 -7.86 -6.34 13.47
N LEU A 98 -8.31 -5.74 14.58
CA LEU A 98 -7.71 -5.95 15.90
C LEU A 98 -7.71 -7.43 16.31
N ASN A 99 -8.82 -8.14 16.08
CA ASN A 99 -8.91 -9.57 16.37
C ASN A 99 -7.91 -10.39 15.53
N LYS A 100 -7.69 -10.01 14.28
CA LYS A 100 -6.72 -10.66 13.40
C LYS A 100 -5.27 -10.36 13.81
N ILE A 101 -4.98 -9.12 14.16
CA ILE A 101 -3.66 -8.69 14.63
C ILE A 101 -3.34 -9.29 16.00
N GLY A 102 -4.31 -9.37 16.93
CA GLY A 102 -4.11 -9.81 18.31
C GLY A 102 -3.41 -8.76 19.18
N THR A 103 -2.72 -9.19 20.24
CA THR A 103 -2.03 -8.29 21.17
C THR A 103 -0.74 -7.75 20.57
N PHE A 104 -0.39 -6.51 20.86
CA PHE A 104 0.83 -5.85 20.41
C PHE A 104 1.29 -4.80 21.43
N ASP A 105 2.56 -4.39 21.32
CA ASP A 105 3.14 -3.38 22.20
C ASP A 105 2.80 -1.97 21.72
N ARG A 106 2.93 -1.73 20.41
CA ARG A 106 2.66 -0.43 19.77
C ARG A 106 2.19 -0.60 18.34
N ALA A 107 1.42 0.39 17.89
CA ALA A 107 1.03 0.55 16.49
C ALA A 107 1.54 1.89 15.96
N TYR A 108 2.01 1.90 14.72
CA TYR A 108 2.47 3.08 14.00
C TYR A 108 1.76 3.12 12.64
N CYS A 109 1.04 4.21 12.36
CA CYS A 109 0.29 4.39 11.12
C CYS A 109 1.00 5.36 10.19
N GLU A 110 0.80 5.19 8.87
CA GLU A 110 1.27 6.09 7.82
C GLU A 110 2.77 6.45 7.95
N GLN A 111 3.57 5.44 8.31
CA GLN A 111 5.00 5.66 8.53
C GLN A 111 5.75 5.70 7.21
N ARG A 112 6.51 6.77 7.04
CA ARG A 112 7.27 7.04 5.81
C ARG A 112 8.74 6.74 6.02
N PHE A 113 9.34 6.07 5.04
CA PHE A 113 10.77 5.73 5.04
C PHE A 113 11.39 6.02 3.68
N ILE A 114 12.67 6.36 3.70
CA ILE A 114 13.52 6.34 2.52
C ILE A 114 14.68 5.37 2.70
N SER A 115 15.22 4.87 1.62
CA SER A 115 16.47 4.14 1.58
C SER A 115 17.43 4.80 0.58
N LYS A 116 18.47 5.44 1.09
CA LYS A 116 19.51 6.06 0.24
C LYS A 116 20.20 5.00 -0.64
N LYS A 117 20.37 3.78 -0.14
CA LYS A 117 20.98 2.66 -0.87
C LYS A 117 20.13 2.21 -2.06
N LEU A 118 18.81 2.05 -1.87
CA LEU A 118 17.91 1.58 -2.93
C LEU A 118 17.39 2.73 -3.80
N LYS A 119 17.52 3.97 -3.36
CA LYS A 119 16.88 5.17 -3.94
C LYS A 119 15.35 5.02 -4.02
N LEU A 120 14.79 4.36 -3.03
CA LEU A 120 13.35 4.09 -2.89
C LEU A 120 12.81 4.73 -1.63
N ALA A 121 11.53 5.02 -1.66
CA ALA A 121 10.75 5.51 -0.54
C ALA A 121 9.42 4.77 -0.44
N GLY A 122 8.75 4.88 0.70
CA GLY A 122 7.40 4.34 0.85
C GLY A 122 6.73 4.81 2.12
N THR A 123 5.40 4.82 2.09
CA THR A 123 4.54 4.98 3.25
C THR A 123 3.92 3.62 3.57
N VAL A 124 4.06 3.19 4.80
CA VAL A 124 3.51 1.92 5.30
C VAL A 124 2.24 2.24 6.09
N ASP A 125 1.11 1.65 5.72
CA ASP A 125 -0.20 1.93 6.30
C ASP A 125 -0.22 1.67 7.80
N LEU A 126 0.26 0.48 8.23
CA LEU A 126 0.31 0.10 9.62
C LEU A 126 1.54 -0.77 9.92
N ILE A 127 2.26 -0.41 10.97
CA ILE A 127 3.36 -1.20 11.53
C ILE A 127 3.00 -1.56 12.97
N ILE A 128 3.09 -2.82 13.29
CA ILE A 128 2.84 -3.35 14.63
C ILE A 128 4.18 -3.78 15.26
N GLU A 129 4.47 -3.25 16.45
CA GLU A 129 5.63 -3.65 17.24
C GLU A 129 5.23 -4.75 18.22
N ARG A 130 6.00 -5.87 18.20
CA ARG A 130 5.91 -6.97 19.17
C ARG A 130 7.30 -7.41 19.57
N ASN A 131 7.61 -7.36 20.86
CA ASN A 131 8.89 -7.82 21.39
C ASN A 131 10.11 -7.25 20.62
N GLY A 132 10.03 -5.97 20.23
CA GLY A 132 11.08 -5.27 19.49
C GLY A 132 11.24 -5.68 18.01
N ARG A 133 10.29 -6.41 17.46
CA ARG A 133 10.18 -6.73 16.02
C ARG A 133 8.97 -6.03 15.44
N PHE A 134 9.00 -5.78 14.12
CA PHE A 134 7.99 -5.04 13.40
C PHE A 134 7.29 -5.91 12.36
N GLU A 135 5.97 -5.95 12.42
CA GLU A 135 5.09 -6.58 11.44
C GLU A 135 4.45 -5.49 10.58
N ILE A 136 4.41 -5.69 9.27
CA ILE A 136 3.84 -4.74 8.31
C ILE A 136 2.45 -5.20 7.89
N PHE A 137 1.52 -4.27 7.89
CA PHE A 137 0.16 -4.45 7.39
C PHE A 137 -0.16 -3.37 6.36
N ASP A 138 -0.81 -3.78 5.28
CA ASP A 138 -1.22 -2.91 4.20
C ASP A 138 -2.72 -3.12 3.94
N PHE A 139 -3.50 -2.05 3.94
CA PHE A 139 -4.94 -2.11 3.79
C PHE A 139 -5.33 -2.08 2.32
N LYS A 140 -6.20 -3.01 1.91
CA LYS A 140 -6.67 -3.09 0.53
C LYS A 140 -8.17 -3.30 0.47
N THR A 141 -8.85 -2.44 -0.26
CA THR A 141 -10.32 -2.47 -0.42
C THR A 141 -10.77 -3.12 -1.73
N ASN A 142 -9.83 -3.68 -2.52
CA ASN A 142 -10.18 -4.26 -3.81
C ASN A 142 -10.73 -5.70 -3.68
N ASN A 143 -11.81 -6.00 -4.41
CA ASN A 143 -12.46 -7.31 -4.40
C ASN A 143 -11.76 -8.36 -5.28
N SER A 144 -10.69 -7.98 -5.99
CA SER A 144 -10.04 -8.84 -6.99
C SER A 144 -8.59 -9.20 -6.64
N LEU A 145 -8.25 -9.18 -5.35
CA LEU A 145 -6.89 -9.42 -4.87
C LEU A 145 -6.31 -10.74 -5.41
N TYR A 146 -7.09 -11.81 -5.38
CA TYR A 146 -6.65 -13.15 -5.79
C TYR A 146 -6.91 -13.47 -7.27
N LYS A 147 -7.38 -12.50 -8.06
CA LYS A 147 -7.57 -12.73 -9.49
C LYS A 147 -6.20 -12.87 -10.15
N SER A 148 -5.88 -14.08 -10.58
CA SER A 148 -4.67 -14.36 -11.36
C SER A 148 -4.94 -14.22 -12.85
N TYR A 149 -3.92 -13.82 -13.58
CA TYR A 149 -3.93 -13.75 -15.04
C TYR A 149 -2.93 -14.76 -15.59
N TYR A 150 -3.15 -15.26 -16.80
CA TYR A 150 -2.21 -16.16 -17.48
C TYR A 150 -0.87 -15.49 -17.79
N ASP A 151 -0.85 -14.17 -17.86
CA ASP A 151 0.35 -13.37 -18.07
C ASP A 151 1.28 -13.42 -16.85
N LYS A 152 2.55 -13.08 -17.11
CA LYS A 152 3.60 -12.97 -16.11
C LYS A 152 4.02 -11.52 -15.95
N LEU A 153 4.57 -11.19 -14.79
CA LEU A 153 5.27 -9.91 -14.61
C LEU A 153 6.48 -9.84 -15.54
N LYS A 154 6.98 -8.63 -15.80
CA LYS A 154 8.22 -8.42 -16.56
C LYS A 154 9.44 -8.89 -15.75
N ALA A 155 10.54 -9.19 -16.44
CA ALA A 155 11.81 -9.49 -15.79
C ALA A 155 12.22 -8.36 -14.82
N PRO A 156 12.83 -8.70 -13.66
CA PRO A 156 13.29 -10.03 -13.23
C PRO A 156 12.21 -10.91 -12.59
N TYR A 157 10.97 -10.42 -12.46
CA TYR A 157 9.88 -11.12 -11.75
C TYR A 157 8.98 -11.98 -12.66
N SER A 158 9.48 -12.41 -13.81
CA SER A 158 8.73 -13.24 -14.79
C SER A 158 8.33 -14.63 -14.29
N HIS A 159 8.80 -15.04 -13.12
CA HIS A 159 8.35 -16.25 -12.43
C HIS A 159 7.02 -16.05 -11.68
N LEU A 160 6.64 -14.79 -11.40
CA LEU A 160 5.38 -14.44 -10.73
C LEU A 160 4.24 -14.22 -11.75
N PRO A 161 3.00 -14.62 -11.43
CA PRO A 161 1.85 -14.30 -12.26
C PRO A 161 1.61 -12.78 -12.28
N ALA A 162 1.20 -12.25 -13.42
CA ALA A 162 0.71 -10.88 -13.46
C ALA A 162 -0.59 -10.77 -12.64
N GLY A 163 -0.73 -9.69 -11.89
CA GLY A 163 -1.92 -9.44 -11.08
C GLY A 163 -1.60 -8.66 -9.81
N THR A 164 -2.66 -8.19 -9.21
CA THR A 164 -2.60 -7.27 -8.07
C THR A 164 -1.86 -7.88 -6.87
N LEU A 165 -2.09 -9.16 -6.58
CA LEU A 165 -1.44 -9.84 -5.45
C LEU A 165 0.09 -9.85 -5.57
N SER A 166 0.63 -10.21 -6.75
CA SER A 166 2.09 -10.23 -6.96
C SER A 166 2.71 -8.85 -6.80
N LEU A 167 2.04 -7.79 -7.29
CA LEU A 167 2.52 -6.42 -7.12
C LEU A 167 2.50 -5.99 -5.65
N TYR A 168 1.45 -6.36 -4.91
CA TYR A 168 1.39 -6.07 -3.47
C TYR A 168 2.45 -6.85 -2.68
N GLN A 169 2.67 -8.12 -3.00
CA GLN A 169 3.74 -8.89 -2.37
C GLN A 169 5.12 -8.25 -2.59
N LEU A 170 5.41 -7.78 -3.82
CA LEU A 170 6.64 -7.04 -4.10
C LEU A 170 6.70 -5.71 -3.33
N GLN A 171 5.60 -4.96 -3.28
CA GLN A 171 5.53 -3.70 -2.51
C GLN A 171 5.80 -3.93 -1.02
N MET A 172 5.21 -4.97 -0.46
CA MET A 172 5.39 -5.32 0.95
C MET A 172 6.82 -5.76 1.25
N SER A 173 7.46 -6.53 0.34
CA SER A 173 8.87 -6.88 0.46
C SER A 173 9.77 -5.63 0.47
N LEU A 174 9.45 -4.64 -0.36
CA LEU A 174 10.16 -3.36 -0.35
C LEU A 174 9.96 -2.58 0.97
N TYR A 175 8.79 -2.66 1.58
CA TYR A 175 8.56 -2.03 2.88
C TYR A 175 9.41 -2.67 3.98
N CYS A 176 9.57 -4.00 3.97
CA CYS A 176 10.51 -4.68 4.88
C CYS A 176 11.93 -4.17 4.67
N GLU A 177 12.41 -4.12 3.43
CA GLU A 177 13.74 -3.57 3.10
C GLU A 177 13.91 -2.11 3.56
N LEU A 178 12.88 -1.28 3.39
CA LEU A 178 12.91 0.11 3.86
C LEU A 178 13.03 0.17 5.39
N LEU A 179 12.29 -0.67 6.11
CA LEU A 179 12.40 -0.75 7.57
C LEU A 179 13.80 -1.21 8.01
N GLU A 180 14.33 -2.26 7.39
CA GLU A 180 15.66 -2.80 7.72
C GLU A 180 16.78 -1.81 7.42
N HIS A 181 16.69 -1.05 6.32
CA HIS A 181 17.62 0.04 5.99
C HIS A 181 17.54 1.21 6.99
N ASN A 182 16.47 1.26 7.79
CA ASN A 182 16.30 2.21 8.90
C ASN A 182 16.55 1.55 10.27
N ASN A 183 17.29 0.44 10.32
CA ASN A 183 17.65 -0.31 11.52
C ASN A 183 16.45 -0.85 12.32
N ASN A 184 15.36 -1.19 11.65
CA ASN A 184 14.21 -1.85 12.24
C ASN A 184 14.22 -3.33 11.86
N LYS A 185 14.06 -4.22 12.82
CA LYS A 185 13.98 -5.67 12.55
C LYS A 185 12.58 -6.03 12.09
N CYS A 186 12.39 -6.16 10.79
CA CYS A 186 11.14 -6.66 10.23
C CYS A 186 10.96 -8.15 10.58
N THR A 187 9.73 -8.59 10.73
CA THR A 187 9.39 -10.02 10.77
C THR A 187 9.14 -10.48 9.34
N ASP A 188 9.23 -11.80 9.11
CA ASP A 188 8.88 -12.39 7.81
C ASP A 188 7.36 -12.38 7.54
N ILE A 189 6.57 -11.86 8.48
CA ILE A 189 5.11 -11.80 8.39
C ILE A 189 4.72 -10.44 7.84
N VAL A 190 4.16 -10.47 6.65
CA VAL A 190 3.61 -9.33 5.95
C VAL A 190 2.16 -9.64 5.62
N THR A 191 1.23 -8.80 6.06
CA THR A 191 -0.19 -9.10 5.92
C THR A 191 -0.92 -8.02 5.13
N ILE A 192 -1.61 -8.45 4.08
CA ILE A 192 -2.60 -7.63 3.36
C ILE A 192 -3.96 -7.86 4.02
N ILE A 193 -4.61 -6.79 4.43
CA ILE A 193 -5.92 -6.81 5.10
C ILE A 193 -6.96 -6.09 4.25
#